data_1651dafdc079aa63ee6f56af93c75cf4
#
_entry.id   1651dafdc079aa63ee6f56af93c75cf4
#
_cell.length_a   1.000
_cell.length_b   1.000
_cell.length_c   1.000
_cell.angle_alpha   90.00
_cell.angle_beta   90.00
_cell.angle_gamma   90.00
#
_symmetry.space_group_name_H-M   'P 1'
#
loop_
_entity.id
_entity.type
_entity.pdbx_description
1 polymer ?
#
loop_
_entity_poly.entity_id
_entity_poly.type
_entity_poly.pdbx_seq_one_letter_code
_entity_poly.pdbx_strand_id
1 'polypeptide(L)'
;METVLLSANVNNIEACVEMAIEYGLGIEVMAFAFPHVLDVNWKENVQQYRKYLRDVPGPITLHGPFMDMASGSPDPRINAVCMTRYQHAVHIASELNAHRIVFHANFISAIHSQAYREDWHRRNVDFWGKIADYAQVKGVPLAVENMWEFDPDIIIDVLEEVNHPYLRACLDVGHAHLYGPDYTFEQWFTRYEPFTIHAHMNNTHGKLDSHNAFPDGEIDYTEVLNRFRQMETLPTMVLEMYEVDAMAQSLPYFQLEDVTA
;
A
#
# COMPACT_ATOMS: atom_id res chain seq x y z
N MET A 1 0.16 -9.62 17.97
CA MET A 1 1.54 -9.41 17.53
C MET A 1 1.53 -8.55 16.28
N GLU A 2 2.41 -7.57 16.19
CA GLU A 2 2.49 -6.66 15.05
C GLU A 2 3.22 -7.34 13.88
N THR A 3 2.63 -7.26 12.70
CA THR A 3 3.25 -7.80 11.49
C THR A 3 3.84 -6.63 10.69
N VAL A 4 5.16 -6.48 10.78
CA VAL A 4 5.91 -5.37 10.18
C VAL A 4 6.62 -5.83 8.92
N LEU A 5 6.60 -5.01 7.88
CA LEU A 5 7.28 -5.23 6.60
C LEU A 5 8.19 -4.05 6.28
N LEU A 6 9.20 -4.31 5.46
CA LEU A 6 10.08 -3.28 4.90
C LEU A 6 9.77 -3.06 3.43
N SER A 7 9.66 -1.82 2.97
CA SER A 7 9.50 -1.52 1.55
C SER A 7 10.82 -1.71 0.81
N ALA A 8 10.84 -2.64 -0.16
CA ALA A 8 12.05 -3.02 -0.85
C ALA A 8 11.97 -2.73 -2.36
N ASN A 9 12.83 -1.85 -2.84
CA ASN A 9 13.01 -1.54 -4.26
C ASN A 9 14.20 -2.29 -4.87
N VAL A 10 14.48 -2.06 -6.14
CA VAL A 10 15.57 -2.74 -6.87
C VAL A 10 16.97 -2.48 -6.31
N ASN A 11 17.17 -1.38 -5.55
CA ASN A 11 18.48 -0.97 -5.06
C ASN A 11 18.74 -1.44 -3.62
N ASN A 12 17.70 -1.69 -2.81
CA ASN A 12 17.84 -2.00 -1.40
C ASN A 12 17.30 -3.38 -1.00
N ILE A 13 16.82 -4.20 -1.95
CA ILE A 13 16.17 -5.49 -1.67
C ILE A 13 17.07 -6.43 -0.83
N GLU A 14 18.36 -6.50 -1.11
CA GLU A 14 19.27 -7.39 -0.38
C GLU A 14 19.40 -6.95 1.08
N ALA A 15 19.61 -5.66 1.33
CA ALA A 15 19.69 -5.10 2.68
C ALA A 15 18.37 -5.22 3.46
N CYS A 16 17.23 -5.01 2.79
CA CYS A 16 15.91 -5.23 3.39
C CYS A 16 15.69 -6.70 3.75
N VAL A 17 16.13 -7.64 2.92
CA VAL A 17 16.02 -9.08 3.21
C VAL A 17 16.91 -9.46 4.40
N GLU A 18 18.14 -8.97 4.47
CA GLU A 18 19.03 -9.20 5.62
C GLU A 18 18.38 -8.71 6.92
N MET A 19 17.85 -7.48 6.93
CA MET A 19 17.13 -6.91 8.08
C MET A 19 15.86 -7.71 8.40
N ALA A 20 15.09 -8.12 7.39
CA ALA A 20 13.87 -8.89 7.61
C ALA A 20 14.17 -10.24 8.28
N ILE A 21 15.25 -10.91 7.90
CA ILE A 21 15.70 -12.17 8.53
C ILE A 21 16.15 -11.92 9.97
N GLU A 22 16.91 -10.84 10.22
CA GLU A 22 17.43 -10.49 11.54
C GLU A 22 16.31 -10.19 12.55
N TYR A 23 15.26 -9.47 12.12
CA TYR A 23 14.20 -8.98 13.01
C TYR A 23 12.86 -9.71 12.86
N GLY A 24 12.79 -10.79 12.06
CA GLY A 24 11.54 -11.56 11.89
C GLY A 24 10.46 -10.83 11.07
N LEU A 25 10.86 -9.96 10.11
CA LEU A 25 9.95 -9.08 9.37
C LEU A 25 9.52 -9.67 8.02
N GLY A 26 8.51 -9.03 7.42
CA GLY A 26 8.12 -9.26 6.03
C GLY A 26 8.75 -8.26 5.05
N ILE A 27 8.42 -8.41 3.78
CA ILE A 27 8.87 -7.52 2.70
C ILE A 27 7.68 -7.09 1.85
N GLU A 28 7.58 -5.80 1.59
CA GLU A 28 6.79 -5.27 0.48
C GLU A 28 7.69 -5.00 -0.73
N VAL A 29 7.41 -5.66 -1.84
CA VAL A 29 8.19 -5.53 -3.08
C VAL A 29 7.67 -4.36 -3.91
N MET A 30 8.47 -3.28 -4.00
CA MET A 30 8.17 -2.07 -4.77
C MET A 30 8.58 -2.16 -6.25
N ALA A 31 9.43 -3.12 -6.59
CA ALA A 31 10.06 -3.17 -7.92
C ALA A 31 9.06 -3.31 -9.07
N PHE A 32 8.00 -4.09 -8.88
CA PHE A 32 6.98 -4.31 -9.92
C PHE A 32 5.97 -3.14 -10.07
N ALA A 33 6.11 -2.09 -9.29
CA ALA A 33 5.41 -0.82 -9.52
C ALA A 33 5.91 -0.12 -10.80
N PHE A 34 7.12 -0.44 -11.24
CA PHE A 34 7.79 0.22 -12.37
C PHE A 34 7.70 -0.59 -13.67
N PRO A 35 7.36 0.05 -14.82
CA PRO A 35 7.16 -0.63 -16.10
C PRO A 35 8.35 -1.47 -16.59
N HIS A 36 9.58 -1.02 -16.32
CA HIS A 36 10.79 -1.74 -16.75
C HIS A 36 11.00 -3.08 -16.02
N VAL A 37 10.40 -3.26 -14.83
CA VAL A 37 10.41 -4.54 -14.10
C VAL A 37 9.13 -5.32 -14.35
N LEU A 38 8.00 -4.62 -14.40
CA LEU A 38 6.67 -5.21 -14.60
C LEU A 38 6.52 -5.85 -15.99
N ASP A 39 7.02 -5.20 -17.06
CA ASP A 39 6.75 -5.59 -18.44
C ASP A 39 7.94 -6.35 -19.07
N VAL A 40 9.18 -5.92 -18.76
CA VAL A 40 10.37 -6.45 -19.41
C VAL A 40 10.91 -7.66 -18.66
N ASN A 41 10.95 -8.81 -19.31
CA ASN A 41 11.45 -10.07 -18.73
C ASN A 41 10.79 -10.40 -17.38
N TRP A 42 9.50 -10.09 -17.23
CA TRP A 42 8.82 -10.19 -15.94
C TRP A 42 8.92 -11.60 -15.30
N LYS A 43 8.97 -12.67 -16.09
CA LYS A 43 9.11 -14.06 -15.59
C LYS A 43 10.47 -14.30 -14.95
N GLU A 44 11.51 -13.79 -15.57
CA GLU A 44 12.88 -13.84 -15.05
C GLU A 44 12.98 -12.99 -13.78
N ASN A 45 12.36 -11.81 -13.78
CA ASN A 45 12.26 -10.94 -12.59
C ASN A 45 11.56 -11.66 -11.44
N VAL A 46 10.41 -12.30 -11.67
CA VAL A 46 9.71 -13.10 -10.65
C VAL A 46 10.61 -14.22 -10.11
N GLN A 47 11.34 -14.93 -10.97
CA GLN A 47 12.27 -15.97 -10.52
C GLN A 47 13.41 -15.40 -9.66
N GLN A 48 13.91 -14.22 -10.00
CA GLN A 48 14.94 -13.54 -9.22
C GLN A 48 14.41 -13.10 -7.84
N TYR A 49 13.21 -12.49 -7.80
CA TYR A 49 12.60 -12.09 -6.53
C TYR A 49 12.24 -13.28 -5.64
N ARG A 50 11.79 -14.41 -6.21
CA ARG A 50 11.63 -15.66 -5.45
C ARG A 50 12.92 -16.12 -4.76
N LYS A 51 14.11 -15.87 -5.35
CA LYS A 51 15.39 -16.20 -4.70
C LYS A 51 15.70 -15.24 -3.57
N TYR A 52 15.50 -13.93 -3.76
CA TYR A 52 15.70 -12.96 -2.70
C TYR A 52 14.79 -13.24 -1.49
N LEU A 53 13.52 -13.54 -1.76
CA LEU A 53 12.48 -13.64 -0.74
C LEU A 53 12.39 -15.03 -0.07
N ARG A 54 13.19 -16.02 -0.50
CA ARG A 54 13.06 -17.42 -0.08
C ARG A 54 13.15 -17.63 1.43
N ASP A 55 14.04 -16.89 2.07
CA ASP A 55 14.39 -17.08 3.49
C ASP A 55 13.77 -15.96 4.37
N VAL A 56 12.93 -15.07 3.80
CA VAL A 56 12.19 -14.03 4.54
C VAL A 56 11.14 -14.69 5.43
N PRO A 57 11.18 -14.44 6.75
CA PRO A 57 10.31 -15.16 7.70
C PRO A 57 8.88 -14.62 7.72
N GLY A 58 8.69 -13.33 7.43
CA GLY A 58 7.39 -12.67 7.45
C GLY A 58 6.66 -12.70 6.11
N PRO A 59 5.47 -12.11 6.03
CA PRO A 59 4.68 -12.08 4.81
C PRO A 59 5.34 -11.25 3.70
N ILE A 60 5.06 -11.64 2.46
CA ILE A 60 5.42 -10.86 1.28
C ILE A 60 4.17 -10.12 0.80
N THR A 61 4.31 -8.84 0.51
CA THR A 61 3.32 -8.03 -0.19
C THR A 61 3.92 -7.40 -1.44
N LEU A 62 3.10 -6.87 -2.30
CA LEU A 62 3.55 -6.23 -3.53
C LEU A 62 2.93 -4.86 -3.66
N HIS A 63 3.72 -3.86 -4.05
CA HIS A 63 3.19 -2.60 -4.52
C HIS A 63 2.96 -2.67 -6.03
N GLY A 64 1.74 -2.38 -6.46
CA GLY A 64 1.38 -2.38 -7.87
C GLY A 64 1.77 -1.10 -8.61
N PRO A 65 1.59 -1.04 -9.94
CA PRO A 65 1.88 0.16 -10.71
C PRO A 65 0.97 1.31 -10.29
N PHE A 66 1.54 2.49 -10.09
CA PHE A 66 0.83 3.70 -9.65
C PHE A 66 1.08 4.90 -10.55
N MET A 67 2.28 5.03 -11.13
CA MET A 67 2.62 6.18 -11.98
C MET A 67 1.79 6.17 -13.27
N ASP A 68 1.18 7.31 -13.60
CA ASP A 68 0.34 7.52 -14.78
C ASP A 68 -0.86 6.56 -14.91
N MET A 69 -1.22 5.88 -13.81
CA MET A 69 -2.44 5.08 -13.78
C MET A 69 -3.66 5.99 -13.60
N ALA A 70 -4.75 5.67 -14.28
CA ALA A 70 -6.01 6.39 -14.19
C ALA A 70 -7.16 5.38 -14.08
N SER A 71 -7.29 4.77 -12.89
CA SER A 71 -8.40 3.86 -12.58
C SER A 71 -9.74 4.55 -12.80
N GLY A 72 -10.68 3.86 -13.42
CA GLY A 72 -11.98 4.45 -13.76
C GLY A 72 -11.90 5.64 -14.71
N SER A 73 -10.89 5.72 -15.60
CA SER A 73 -10.78 6.78 -16.62
C SER A 73 -12.06 6.87 -17.46
N PRO A 74 -12.54 8.09 -17.79
CA PRO A 74 -13.64 8.25 -18.74
C PRO A 74 -13.26 7.87 -20.17
N ASP A 75 -11.95 7.83 -20.50
CA ASP A 75 -11.47 7.31 -21.77
C ASP A 75 -11.36 5.78 -21.69
N PRO A 76 -12.14 5.02 -22.50
CA PRO A 76 -12.15 3.57 -22.44
C PRO A 76 -10.82 2.93 -22.82
N ARG A 77 -9.97 3.61 -23.60
CA ARG A 77 -8.64 3.10 -24.00
C ARG A 77 -7.67 3.20 -22.83
N ILE A 78 -7.66 4.33 -22.12
CA ILE A 78 -6.85 4.52 -20.92
C ILE A 78 -7.30 3.53 -19.85
N ASN A 79 -8.60 3.42 -19.63
CA ASN A 79 -9.18 2.49 -18.66
C ASN A 79 -8.80 1.03 -18.96
N ALA A 80 -8.80 0.62 -20.23
CA ALA A 80 -8.39 -0.72 -20.64
C ALA A 80 -6.90 -0.99 -20.37
N VAL A 81 -6.04 0.00 -20.60
CA VAL A 81 -4.60 -0.10 -20.28
C VAL A 81 -4.39 -0.27 -18.78
N CYS A 82 -5.04 0.55 -17.96
CA CYS A 82 -4.97 0.45 -16.49
C CYS A 82 -5.43 -0.92 -16.01
N MET A 83 -6.58 -1.39 -16.51
CA MET A 83 -7.11 -2.73 -16.18
C MET A 83 -6.10 -3.83 -16.49
N THR A 84 -5.51 -3.80 -17.69
CA THR A 84 -4.52 -4.80 -18.11
C THR A 84 -3.28 -4.78 -17.20
N ARG A 85 -2.80 -3.59 -16.84
CA ARG A 85 -1.63 -3.45 -15.95
C ARG A 85 -1.92 -3.93 -14.54
N TYR A 86 -3.07 -3.60 -13.99
CA TYR A 86 -3.46 -4.06 -12.65
C TYR A 86 -3.65 -5.58 -12.63
N GLN A 87 -4.30 -6.18 -13.63
CA GLN A 87 -4.42 -7.63 -13.75
C GLN A 87 -3.04 -8.30 -13.87
N HIS A 88 -2.11 -7.72 -14.62
CA HIS A 88 -0.75 -8.25 -14.73
C HIS A 88 -0.01 -8.19 -13.38
N ALA A 89 -0.10 -7.08 -12.66
CA ALA A 89 0.50 -6.95 -11.33
C ALA A 89 -0.11 -7.94 -10.31
N VAL A 90 -1.43 -8.11 -10.31
CA VAL A 90 -2.11 -9.15 -9.48
C VAL A 90 -1.65 -10.55 -9.86
N HIS A 91 -1.43 -10.84 -11.16
CA HIS A 91 -0.88 -12.12 -11.58
C HIS A 91 0.54 -12.33 -11.04
N ILE A 92 1.41 -11.33 -11.12
CA ILE A 92 2.77 -11.39 -10.56
C ILE A 92 2.72 -11.57 -9.04
N ALA A 93 1.86 -10.85 -8.34
CA ALA A 93 1.66 -11.02 -6.90
C ALA A 93 1.28 -12.47 -6.55
N SER A 94 0.37 -13.09 -7.31
CA SER A 94 0.02 -14.51 -7.17
C SER A 94 1.21 -15.43 -7.43
N GLU A 95 2.04 -15.16 -8.43
CA GLU A 95 3.26 -15.93 -8.71
C GLU A 95 4.31 -15.81 -7.59
N LEU A 96 4.37 -14.69 -6.89
CA LEU A 96 5.24 -14.48 -5.73
C LEU A 96 4.65 -14.98 -4.42
N ASN A 97 3.43 -15.56 -4.42
CA ASN A 97 2.66 -15.92 -3.23
C ASN A 97 2.47 -14.71 -2.28
N ALA A 98 2.29 -13.53 -2.84
CA ALA A 98 2.06 -12.31 -2.05
C ALA A 98 0.73 -12.40 -1.30
N HIS A 99 0.74 -12.00 -0.03
CA HIS A 99 -0.44 -11.97 0.83
C HIS A 99 -1.47 -10.92 0.39
N ARG A 100 -1.01 -9.84 -0.28
CA ARG A 100 -1.83 -8.76 -0.85
C ARG A 100 -1.03 -7.91 -1.82
N ILE A 101 -1.73 -7.08 -2.55
CA ILE A 101 -1.13 -6.09 -3.44
C ILE A 101 -1.76 -4.72 -3.19
N VAL A 102 -0.92 -3.67 -3.14
CA VAL A 102 -1.32 -2.29 -2.96
C VAL A 102 -1.47 -1.59 -4.31
N PHE A 103 -2.48 -0.74 -4.46
CA PHE A 103 -2.68 0.15 -5.59
C PHE A 103 -3.19 1.50 -5.12
N HIS A 104 -2.80 2.58 -5.78
CA HIS A 104 -3.37 3.91 -5.55
C HIS A 104 -4.73 4.06 -6.26
N ALA A 105 -5.61 4.85 -5.65
CA ALA A 105 -6.92 5.16 -6.24
C ALA A 105 -6.84 6.14 -7.42
N ASN A 106 -5.80 6.98 -7.46
CA ASN A 106 -5.51 7.94 -8.53
C ASN A 106 -6.63 8.98 -8.75
N PHE A 107 -7.21 9.49 -7.66
CA PHE A 107 -8.10 10.64 -7.71
C PHE A 107 -7.31 11.92 -8.02
N ILE A 108 -7.83 12.79 -8.90
CA ILE A 108 -7.17 14.06 -9.22
C ILE A 108 -7.60 15.12 -8.19
N SER A 109 -6.85 15.23 -7.12
CA SER A 109 -7.15 16.12 -5.97
C SER A 109 -7.25 17.60 -6.34
N ALA A 110 -6.60 18.05 -7.41
CA ALA A 110 -6.70 19.43 -7.89
C ALA A 110 -8.08 19.80 -8.44
N ILE A 111 -8.97 18.81 -8.67
CA ILE A 111 -10.32 19.05 -9.18
C ILE A 111 -11.32 19.03 -8.02
N HIS A 112 -11.58 20.20 -7.42
CA HIS A 112 -12.54 20.38 -6.34
C HIS A 112 -13.97 20.56 -6.86
N SER A 113 -14.48 19.62 -7.68
CA SER A 113 -15.80 19.66 -8.26
C SER A 113 -16.62 18.46 -7.78
N GLN A 114 -17.80 18.72 -7.22
CA GLN A 114 -18.73 17.66 -6.80
C GLN A 114 -19.10 16.74 -7.98
N ALA A 115 -19.34 17.29 -9.15
CA ALA A 115 -19.64 16.50 -10.34
C ALA A 115 -18.47 15.59 -10.76
N TYR A 116 -17.22 16.06 -10.60
CA TYR A 116 -16.05 15.21 -10.83
C TYR A 116 -15.98 14.06 -9.82
N ARG A 117 -16.20 14.35 -8.53
CA ARG A 117 -16.18 13.33 -7.45
C ARG A 117 -17.23 12.25 -7.71
N GLU A 118 -18.47 12.63 -8.03
CA GLU A 118 -19.56 11.70 -8.33
C GLU A 118 -19.28 10.84 -9.57
N ASP A 119 -18.76 11.46 -10.64
CA ASP A 119 -18.38 10.75 -11.87
C ASP A 119 -17.19 9.82 -11.66
N TRP A 120 -16.19 10.26 -10.91
CA TRP A 120 -15.03 9.44 -10.54
C TRP A 120 -15.47 8.24 -9.72
N HIS A 121 -16.27 8.46 -8.67
CA HIS A 121 -16.81 7.42 -7.80
C HIS A 121 -17.53 6.33 -8.64
N ARG A 122 -18.52 6.71 -9.43
CA ARG A 122 -19.29 5.77 -10.26
C ARG A 122 -18.41 4.92 -11.19
N ARG A 123 -17.40 5.52 -11.81
CA ARG A 123 -16.47 4.80 -12.69
C ARG A 123 -15.53 3.89 -11.90
N ASN A 124 -15.12 4.29 -10.72
CA ASN A 124 -14.22 3.50 -9.88
C ASN A 124 -14.95 2.34 -9.20
N VAL A 125 -16.21 2.45 -8.87
CA VAL A 125 -17.03 1.30 -8.43
C VAL A 125 -17.01 0.19 -9.50
N ASP A 126 -17.26 0.51 -10.77
CA ASP A 126 -17.20 -0.47 -11.87
C ASP A 126 -15.77 -1.02 -12.09
N PHE A 127 -14.76 -0.15 -12.03
CA PHE A 127 -13.36 -0.54 -12.25
C PHE A 127 -12.86 -1.47 -11.13
N TRP A 128 -12.99 -1.05 -9.87
CA TRP A 128 -12.49 -1.81 -8.73
C TRP A 128 -13.27 -3.11 -8.50
N GLY A 129 -14.56 -3.15 -8.82
CA GLY A 129 -15.33 -4.38 -8.80
C GLY A 129 -14.73 -5.44 -9.72
N LYS A 130 -14.43 -5.07 -10.97
CA LYS A 130 -13.85 -5.99 -11.97
C LYS A 130 -12.46 -6.48 -11.59
N ILE A 131 -11.60 -5.59 -11.04
CA ILE A 131 -10.25 -6.01 -10.64
C ILE A 131 -10.30 -6.86 -9.37
N ALA A 132 -11.25 -6.62 -8.46
CA ALA A 132 -11.46 -7.43 -7.27
C ALA A 132 -11.94 -8.86 -7.61
N ASP A 133 -12.84 -9.02 -8.59
CA ASP A 133 -13.22 -10.33 -9.12
C ASP A 133 -11.99 -11.10 -9.64
N TYR A 134 -11.13 -10.42 -10.39
CA TYR A 134 -9.89 -11.03 -10.90
C TYR A 134 -8.93 -11.38 -9.76
N ALA A 135 -8.77 -10.51 -8.79
CA ALA A 135 -7.94 -10.71 -7.61
C ALA A 135 -8.42 -11.90 -6.77
N GLN A 136 -9.72 -12.08 -6.63
CA GLN A 136 -10.32 -13.26 -5.98
C GLN A 136 -9.95 -14.56 -6.70
N VAL A 137 -10.02 -14.60 -8.03
CA VAL A 137 -9.60 -15.78 -8.81
C VAL A 137 -8.10 -16.08 -8.61
N LYS A 138 -7.29 -15.07 -8.39
CA LYS A 138 -5.84 -15.19 -8.14
C LYS A 138 -5.50 -15.47 -6.68
N GLY A 139 -6.44 -15.30 -5.75
CA GLY A 139 -6.25 -15.47 -4.31
C GLY A 139 -5.43 -14.35 -3.66
N VAL A 140 -5.36 -13.15 -4.28
CA VAL A 140 -4.56 -12.01 -3.80
C VAL A 140 -5.46 -10.82 -3.48
N PRO A 141 -5.73 -10.51 -2.20
CA PRO A 141 -6.48 -9.32 -1.81
C PRO A 141 -5.81 -8.02 -2.28
N LEU A 142 -6.64 -7.07 -2.69
CA LEU A 142 -6.25 -5.71 -3.04
C LEU A 142 -6.36 -4.81 -1.82
N ALA A 143 -5.39 -3.91 -1.63
CA ALA A 143 -5.43 -2.83 -0.67
C ALA A 143 -5.32 -1.50 -1.43
N VAL A 144 -6.39 -0.70 -1.43
CA VAL A 144 -6.41 0.60 -2.11
C VAL A 144 -5.90 1.65 -1.15
N GLU A 145 -4.83 2.32 -1.55
CA GLU A 145 -4.10 3.28 -0.75
C GLU A 145 -4.56 4.71 -1.03
N ASN A 146 -4.66 5.52 0.04
CA ASN A 146 -4.78 6.97 -0.07
C ASN A 146 -3.44 7.59 -0.43
N MET A 147 -3.44 8.38 -1.50
CA MET A 147 -2.27 9.16 -1.94
C MET A 147 -2.57 10.66 -1.85
N TRP A 148 -3.25 11.21 -2.82
CA TRP A 148 -3.54 12.64 -2.90
C TRP A 148 -4.98 13.00 -2.50
N GLU A 149 -5.73 12.03 -2.02
CA GLU A 149 -7.10 12.24 -1.56
C GLU A 149 -7.11 13.11 -0.30
N PHE A 150 -7.82 14.21 -0.39
CA PHE A 150 -7.94 15.19 0.70
C PHE A 150 -9.08 14.89 1.69
N ASP A 151 -9.81 13.81 1.46
CA ASP A 151 -11.01 13.42 2.17
C ASP A 151 -11.08 11.89 2.23
N PRO A 152 -11.18 11.28 3.43
CA PRO A 152 -11.20 9.83 3.59
C PRO A 152 -12.36 9.14 2.88
N ASP A 153 -13.47 9.84 2.65
CA ASP A 153 -14.64 9.27 1.98
C ASP A 153 -14.42 9.01 0.49
N ILE A 154 -13.43 9.65 -0.15
CA ILE A 154 -13.20 9.49 -1.59
C ILE A 154 -12.96 8.02 -1.96
N ILE A 155 -12.12 7.33 -1.20
CA ILE A 155 -11.82 5.92 -1.43
C ILE A 155 -12.84 5.02 -0.75
N ILE A 156 -13.15 5.30 0.52
CA ILE A 156 -13.96 4.40 1.31
C ILE A 156 -15.38 4.26 0.77
N ASP A 157 -16.00 5.33 0.25
CA ASP A 157 -17.31 5.24 -0.40
C ASP A 157 -17.30 4.24 -1.57
N VAL A 158 -16.20 4.19 -2.35
CA VAL A 158 -16.04 3.20 -3.44
C VAL A 158 -15.95 1.79 -2.87
N LEU A 159 -15.16 1.59 -1.81
CA LEU A 159 -14.99 0.26 -1.19
C LEU A 159 -16.31 -0.24 -0.57
N GLU A 160 -17.08 0.66 0.05
CA GLU A 160 -18.40 0.36 0.61
C GLU A 160 -19.40 -0.05 -0.48
N GLU A 161 -19.48 0.70 -1.58
CA GLU A 161 -20.42 0.39 -2.66
C GLU A 161 -20.05 -0.89 -3.40
N VAL A 162 -18.76 -1.11 -3.69
CA VAL A 162 -18.28 -2.37 -4.30
C VAL A 162 -18.50 -3.56 -3.37
N ASN A 163 -18.30 -3.38 -2.07
CA ASN A 163 -18.50 -4.37 -1.01
C ASN A 163 -17.95 -5.77 -1.36
N HIS A 164 -16.71 -5.85 -1.81
CA HIS A 164 -16.08 -7.09 -2.25
C HIS A 164 -15.05 -7.60 -1.21
N PRO A 165 -15.00 -8.91 -0.86
CA PRO A 165 -14.09 -9.42 0.16
C PRO A 165 -12.60 -9.28 -0.19
N TYR A 166 -12.26 -9.21 -1.48
CA TYR A 166 -10.90 -9.03 -1.97
C TYR A 166 -10.56 -7.56 -2.28
N LEU A 167 -11.41 -6.59 -1.94
CA LEU A 167 -11.15 -5.15 -2.08
C LEU A 167 -11.20 -4.49 -0.72
N ARG A 168 -10.05 -4.01 -0.25
CA ARG A 168 -9.83 -3.45 1.07
C ARG A 168 -9.01 -2.17 0.98
N ALA A 169 -8.73 -1.55 2.11
CA ALA A 169 -7.94 -0.33 2.20
C ALA A 169 -6.50 -0.59 2.67
N CYS A 170 -5.59 0.23 2.15
CA CYS A 170 -4.31 0.55 2.75
C CYS A 170 -4.40 1.98 3.29
N LEU A 171 -4.17 2.17 4.58
CA LEU A 171 -4.05 3.51 5.16
C LEU A 171 -2.58 3.93 5.16
N ASP A 172 -2.22 4.88 4.28
CA ASP A 172 -0.96 5.60 4.42
C ASP A 172 -1.14 6.78 5.36
N VAL A 173 -0.40 6.75 6.47
CA VAL A 173 -0.47 7.73 7.56
C VAL A 173 0.20 9.04 7.16
N GLY A 174 1.32 8.96 6.44
CA GLY A 174 2.05 10.12 5.92
C GLY A 174 1.22 10.91 4.91
N HIS A 175 0.60 10.21 3.95
CA HIS A 175 -0.27 10.81 2.95
C HIS A 175 -1.53 11.42 3.57
N ALA A 176 -2.17 10.75 4.53
CA ALA A 176 -3.32 11.30 5.25
C ALA A 176 -2.97 12.61 5.96
N HIS A 177 -1.79 12.68 6.60
CA HIS A 177 -1.29 13.90 7.24
C HIS A 177 -0.97 15.00 6.22
N LEU A 178 -0.33 14.63 5.11
CA LEU A 178 0.20 15.60 4.13
C LEU A 178 -0.88 16.18 3.21
N TYR A 179 -1.80 15.34 2.73
CA TYR A 179 -2.78 15.70 1.69
C TYR A 179 -4.20 15.91 2.22
N GLY A 180 -4.49 15.41 3.42
CA GLY A 180 -5.79 15.58 4.07
C GLY A 180 -5.78 16.44 5.34
N PRO A 181 -5.17 17.65 5.33
CA PRO A 181 -4.95 18.46 6.53
C PRO A 181 -6.22 18.99 7.19
N ASP A 182 -7.36 18.94 6.50
CA ASP A 182 -8.65 19.35 7.04
C ASP A 182 -9.28 18.27 7.96
N TYR A 183 -8.71 17.07 7.98
CA TYR A 183 -9.14 15.95 8.80
C TYR A 183 -8.07 15.55 9.80
N THR A 184 -8.47 15.26 11.03
CA THR A 184 -7.58 14.67 12.04
C THR A 184 -7.25 13.22 11.69
N PHE A 185 -6.13 12.70 12.21
CA PHE A 185 -5.80 11.28 12.07
C PHE A 185 -6.93 10.38 12.57
N GLU A 186 -7.60 10.73 13.69
CA GLU A 186 -8.73 9.95 14.23
C GLU A 186 -9.93 9.91 13.27
N GLN A 187 -10.18 10.97 12.50
CA GLN A 187 -11.24 10.98 11.48
C GLN A 187 -10.88 10.07 10.30
N TRP A 188 -9.63 10.15 9.81
CA TRP A 188 -9.11 9.22 8.82
C TRP A 188 -9.19 7.79 9.32
N PHE A 189 -8.66 7.53 10.51
CA PHE A 189 -8.60 6.20 11.09
C PHE A 189 -9.99 5.59 11.26
N THR A 190 -10.93 6.31 11.88
CA THR A 190 -12.30 5.83 12.11
C THR A 190 -13.00 5.45 10.81
N ARG A 191 -12.77 6.21 9.74
CA ARG A 191 -13.38 5.95 8.45
C ARG A 191 -12.75 4.75 7.72
N TYR A 192 -11.44 4.58 7.87
CA TYR A 192 -10.67 3.52 7.22
C TYR A 192 -10.71 2.19 7.99
N GLU A 193 -10.78 2.20 9.31
CA GLU A 193 -10.65 1.03 10.19
C GLU A 193 -11.44 -0.21 9.71
N PRO A 194 -12.72 -0.12 9.29
CA PRO A 194 -13.49 -1.29 8.87
C PRO A 194 -12.96 -1.98 7.60
N PHE A 195 -12.15 -1.28 6.82
CA PHE A 195 -11.63 -1.74 5.53
C PHE A 195 -10.12 -2.00 5.54
N THR A 196 -9.39 -1.46 6.52
CA THR A 196 -7.93 -1.49 6.55
C THR A 196 -7.39 -2.87 6.82
N ILE A 197 -6.66 -3.42 5.87
CA ILE A 197 -5.90 -4.68 6.01
C ILE A 197 -4.39 -4.43 5.92
N HIS A 198 -3.99 -3.23 5.54
CA HIS A 198 -2.61 -2.83 5.28
C HIS A 198 -2.43 -1.37 5.68
N ALA A 199 -1.23 -0.99 6.07
CA ALA A 199 -0.91 0.39 6.37
C ALA A 199 0.52 0.71 5.91
N HIS A 200 0.69 1.86 5.27
CA HIS A 200 1.99 2.44 4.98
C HIS A 200 2.33 3.48 6.04
N MET A 201 3.57 3.46 6.48
CA MET A 201 4.04 4.26 7.60
C MET A 201 5.36 4.93 7.25
N ASN A 202 5.34 6.24 7.23
CA ASN A 202 6.49 7.10 7.04
C ASN A 202 6.23 8.44 7.71
N ASN A 203 7.25 9.22 8.00
CA ASN A 203 7.09 10.54 8.60
C ASN A 203 7.45 11.66 7.60
N THR A 204 6.98 12.87 7.88
CA THR A 204 7.17 14.05 7.03
C THR A 204 7.19 15.32 7.89
N HIS A 205 7.75 16.38 7.34
CA HIS A 205 7.70 17.75 7.90
C HIS A 205 6.53 18.57 7.32
N GLY A 206 5.47 17.93 6.83
CA GLY A 206 4.24 18.56 6.38
C GLY A 206 4.32 19.35 5.07
N LYS A 207 5.36 19.15 4.25
CA LYS A 207 5.54 19.89 2.99
C LYS A 207 5.81 19.00 1.78
N LEU A 208 6.57 17.97 1.97
CA LEU A 208 6.98 17.04 0.93
C LEU A 208 6.72 15.61 1.40
N ASP A 209 6.39 14.79 0.46
CA ASP A 209 6.29 13.35 0.65
C ASP A 209 7.72 12.77 0.71
N SER A 210 8.31 12.86 1.92
CA SER A 210 9.74 12.63 2.12
C SER A 210 10.08 11.24 2.63
N HIS A 211 9.08 10.47 3.08
CA HIS A 211 9.24 9.11 3.60
C HIS A 211 10.34 8.99 4.65
N ASN A 212 10.33 9.89 5.64
CA ASN A 212 11.31 9.95 6.72
C ASN A 212 11.07 8.84 7.76
N ALA A 213 12.11 8.57 8.56
CA ALA A 213 12.01 7.73 9.76
C ALA A 213 10.99 8.30 10.76
N PHE A 214 10.40 7.45 11.61
CA PHE A 214 9.42 7.87 12.62
C PHE A 214 9.89 9.01 13.53
N PRO A 215 11.16 9.05 14.03
CA PRO A 215 11.63 10.16 14.84
C PRO A 215 11.91 11.45 14.06
N ASP A 216 11.84 11.45 12.73
CA ASP A 216 12.18 12.57 11.85
C ASP A 216 10.94 13.11 11.12
N GLY A 217 10.06 13.81 11.84
CA GLY A 217 8.87 14.43 11.27
C GLY A 217 7.87 14.91 12.30
N GLU A 218 6.67 15.26 11.86
CA GLU A 218 5.63 15.90 12.67
C GLU A 218 4.60 14.89 13.22
N ILE A 219 4.59 13.65 12.72
CA ILE A 219 3.61 12.63 13.11
C ILE A 219 4.12 11.91 14.36
N ASP A 220 3.31 11.87 15.43
CA ASP A 220 3.61 11.06 16.62
C ASP A 220 3.25 9.59 16.39
N TYR A 221 4.24 8.81 16.00
CA TYR A 221 4.07 7.37 15.75
C TYR A 221 3.81 6.56 17.01
N THR A 222 4.06 7.08 18.21
CA THR A 222 3.64 6.44 19.45
C THR A 222 2.11 6.45 19.55
N GLU A 223 1.49 7.59 19.27
CA GLU A 223 0.03 7.74 19.27
C GLU A 223 -0.60 6.93 18.12
N VAL A 224 -0.06 7.03 16.91
CA VAL A 224 -0.53 6.29 15.73
C VAL A 224 -0.54 4.78 15.99
N LEU A 225 0.57 4.21 16.45
CA LEU A 225 0.66 2.77 16.70
C LEU A 225 -0.24 2.33 17.86
N ASN A 226 -0.39 3.16 18.90
CA ASN A 226 -1.34 2.87 19.98
C ASN A 226 -2.78 2.79 19.46
N ARG A 227 -3.14 3.59 18.45
CA ARG A 227 -4.47 3.54 17.84
C ARG A 227 -4.65 2.28 16.98
N PHE A 228 -3.64 1.88 16.19
CA PHE A 228 -3.68 0.60 15.47
C PHE A 228 -3.81 -0.60 16.42
N ARG A 229 -3.11 -0.60 17.56
CA ARG A 229 -3.18 -1.67 18.58
C ARG A 229 -4.57 -1.86 19.19
N GLN A 230 -5.47 -0.89 19.04
CA GLN A 230 -6.85 -0.97 19.53
C GLN A 230 -7.80 -1.62 18.52
N MET A 231 -7.37 -1.85 17.28
CA MET A 231 -8.19 -2.53 16.27
C MET A 231 -8.45 -3.99 16.66
N GLU A 232 -9.63 -4.50 16.31
CA GLU A 232 -9.96 -5.92 16.47
C GLU A 232 -8.99 -6.83 15.67
N THR A 233 -8.60 -6.38 14.49
CA THR A 233 -7.61 -7.07 13.64
C THR A 233 -6.54 -6.09 13.21
N LEU A 234 -5.30 -6.33 13.63
CA LEU A 234 -4.17 -5.52 13.21
C LEU A 234 -3.91 -5.69 11.71
N PRO A 235 -3.72 -4.59 10.95
CA PRO A 235 -3.23 -4.68 9.58
C PRO A 235 -1.76 -5.10 9.56
N THR A 236 -1.26 -5.51 8.41
CA THR A 236 0.18 -5.52 8.17
C THR A 236 0.66 -4.08 8.00
N MET A 237 1.81 -3.74 8.57
CA MET A 237 2.36 -2.38 8.63
C MET A 237 3.69 -2.32 7.89
N VAL A 238 3.80 -1.49 6.87
CA VAL A 238 5.01 -1.33 6.07
C VAL A 238 5.75 -0.08 6.50
N LEU A 239 7.02 -0.23 6.80
CA LEU A 239 7.96 0.89 6.89
C LEU A 239 8.28 1.33 5.45
N GLU A 240 7.54 2.31 4.96
CA GLU A 240 7.67 2.78 3.59
C GLU A 240 8.64 3.96 3.51
N MET A 241 9.93 3.64 3.55
CA MET A 241 11.02 4.61 3.49
C MET A 241 11.98 4.26 2.37
N TYR A 242 12.68 5.27 1.84
CA TYR A 242 13.65 5.04 0.76
C TYR A 242 14.94 4.40 1.27
N GLU A 243 15.35 4.76 2.50
CA GLU A 243 16.62 4.36 3.08
C GLU A 243 16.42 3.29 4.16
N VAL A 244 17.22 2.23 4.12
CA VAL A 244 17.16 1.12 5.08
C VAL A 244 17.44 1.61 6.51
N ASP A 245 18.36 2.57 6.67
CA ASP A 245 18.67 3.19 7.97
C ASP A 245 17.45 3.90 8.59
N ALA A 246 16.59 4.50 7.78
CA ALA A 246 15.35 5.14 8.25
C ALA A 246 14.34 4.09 8.75
N MET A 247 14.25 2.95 8.07
CA MET A 247 13.44 1.82 8.54
C MET A 247 13.98 1.29 9.87
N ALA A 248 15.31 1.09 9.97
CA ALA A 248 15.95 0.61 11.20
C ALA A 248 15.70 1.54 12.40
N GLN A 249 15.75 2.87 12.21
CA GLN A 249 15.44 3.85 13.24
C GLN A 249 13.97 3.80 13.70
N SER A 250 13.09 3.27 12.87
CA SER A 250 11.65 3.18 13.15
C SER A 250 11.25 1.86 13.85
N LEU A 251 12.06 0.80 13.75
CA LEU A 251 11.78 -0.51 14.36
C LEU A 251 11.54 -0.46 15.88
N PRO A 252 12.26 0.35 16.68
CA PRO A 252 12.05 0.39 18.13
C PRO A 252 10.66 0.83 18.59
N TYR A 253 9.84 1.38 17.72
CA TYR A 253 8.46 1.76 18.02
C TYR A 253 7.49 0.56 18.04
N PHE A 254 7.88 -0.56 17.41
CA PHE A 254 7.07 -1.78 17.32
C PHE A 254 7.36 -2.75 18.46
N GLN A 255 6.36 -3.59 18.73
CA GLN A 255 6.48 -4.72 19.67
C GLN A 255 6.83 -5.99 18.88
N LEU A 256 8.12 -6.09 18.49
CA LEU A 256 8.64 -7.25 17.77
C LEU A 256 8.96 -8.40 18.71
N GLU A 257 8.87 -9.64 18.22
CA GLU A 257 9.38 -10.79 18.97
C GLU A 257 10.92 -10.82 18.98
N ASP A 258 11.48 -11.27 20.10
CA ASP A 258 12.90 -11.60 20.14
C ASP A 258 13.16 -12.85 19.27
N VAL A 259 13.72 -12.65 18.08
CA VAL A 259 14.08 -13.74 17.15
C VAL A 259 15.27 -14.58 17.65
N THR A 260 15.87 -14.19 18.79
CA THR A 260 17.08 -14.82 19.37
C THR A 260 16.79 -15.83 20.48
N ALA A 261 15.56 -16.35 20.59
CA ALA A 261 15.22 -17.36 21.62
C ALA A 261 15.25 -18.79 21.07
#